data_71c273e297ec84f92ea6ab4b354c6f14
#
_entry.id   71c273e297ec84f92ea6ab4b354c6f14
#
_cell.length_a   1.000
_cell.length_b   1.000
_cell.length_c   1.000
_cell.angle_alpha   90.00
_cell.angle_beta   90.00
_cell.angle_gamma   90.00
#
_symmetry.space_group_name_H-M   'P 1'
#
loop_
_entity.id
_entity.type
_entity.pdbx_description
1 polymer ?
#
loop_
_entity_poly.entity_id
_entity_poly.type
_entity_poly.pdbx_seq_one_letter_code
_entity_poly.pdbx_strand_id
1 'polypeptide(L)'
;MKAWQDVASLYQIYPRSFRDTNGDGIGDLNGITEKLDYLAWLGVDGIWISPFFTSPLTDFGYDIADYRAIDPTFGKLEDFQKLLEKAHTLDIKVMIVLVPCHTSDQHPWFQEARSSRDNPKRDYYVWRDGRDGNEPNNWRSLSGGSSWELDEQTGQYYLHSFLKTQPDLNWDNPAVRDEMKNVVRFWFDMGVDGMRVDAIWGISKDPEFGDDSPNPDFNGDPEAYGAFIHDHCKMGPHFQEYLHEIASVCDEYDDKQMVFEFYPDEKLGDIYQQYHQVLTAHPKASAFFMEYRQDEWHAEHTGQKIENYLQAADSAKPFFCVGNHDQPRVASRLGTERARALHFLNLLTPGVSVMYYGDEIGMTNGELTAEDIQDNFSPAHSTIDSRDLERTPMQWDDTRFAGFSEVKPWLPVNKNRTFVNVNSEKSSPMSMLNLHRALLRLRQEFPIIKNGTLNIVSGTDTGNGFILGIKRELGRERAYIFINFADAPQSFSIPENGRILASTHPQYLLLGKDRQMTIPGYCGVILIVGS
;
A
#
# COMPACT_ATOMS: atom_id res chain seq x y z
N MET A 1 -22.21 11.28 2.92
CA MET A 1 -20.93 10.53 2.70
C MET A 1 -20.48 9.93 4.02
N LYS A 2 -19.98 8.69 4.03
CA LYS A 2 -19.44 8.03 5.23
C LYS A 2 -18.35 8.86 5.87
N ALA A 3 -18.29 8.89 7.21
CA ALA A 3 -17.14 9.43 7.90
C ALA A 3 -15.95 8.44 7.86
N TRP A 4 -14.72 8.91 7.99
CA TRP A 4 -13.54 8.04 8.01
C TRP A 4 -13.60 6.95 9.08
N GLN A 5 -14.23 7.24 10.22
CA GLN A 5 -14.46 6.23 11.26
C GLN A 5 -15.27 5.03 10.76
N ASP A 6 -16.12 5.22 9.74
CA ASP A 6 -16.98 4.18 9.16
C ASP A 6 -16.39 3.48 7.95
N VAL A 7 -15.31 4.03 7.36
CA VAL A 7 -14.56 3.38 6.28
C VAL A 7 -13.94 2.09 6.80
N ALA A 8 -14.21 0.98 6.13
CA ALA A 8 -13.72 -0.34 6.48
C ALA A 8 -12.88 -1.00 5.37
N SER A 9 -12.87 -0.42 4.18
CA SER A 9 -12.12 -0.93 3.04
C SER A 9 -11.62 0.18 2.12
N LEU A 10 -10.40 0.01 1.61
CA LEU A 10 -9.82 0.82 0.53
C LEU A 10 -9.42 -0.09 -0.63
N TYR A 11 -9.61 0.41 -1.84
CA TYR A 11 -9.19 -0.24 -3.07
C TYR A 11 -8.13 0.62 -3.76
N GLN A 12 -6.89 0.11 -3.84
CA GLN A 12 -5.81 0.80 -4.50
C GLN A 12 -5.94 0.69 -6.01
N ILE A 13 -5.92 1.82 -6.69
CA ILE A 13 -5.92 1.95 -8.14
C ILE A 13 -4.55 2.45 -8.61
N TYR A 14 -3.94 1.71 -9.56
CA TYR A 14 -2.79 2.18 -10.32
C TYR A 14 -3.31 2.74 -11.64
N PRO A 15 -3.38 4.08 -11.82
CA PRO A 15 -4.12 4.72 -12.91
C PRO A 15 -3.75 4.18 -14.30
N ARG A 16 -2.44 4.08 -14.59
CA ARG A 16 -1.90 3.62 -15.87
C ARG A 16 -2.41 2.26 -16.33
N SER A 17 -2.83 1.40 -15.38
CA SER A 17 -3.20 0.00 -15.63
C SER A 17 -4.66 -0.31 -15.33
N PHE A 18 -5.50 0.67 -15.00
CA PHE A 18 -6.86 0.41 -14.58
C PHE A 18 -7.87 0.37 -15.75
N ARG A 19 -7.95 1.44 -16.55
CA ARG A 19 -8.80 1.52 -17.75
C ARG A 19 -8.36 2.69 -18.62
N ASP A 20 -8.09 2.42 -19.89
CA ASP A 20 -7.81 3.40 -20.95
C ASP A 20 -9.12 3.81 -21.64
N THR A 21 -9.42 5.09 -21.67
CA THR A 21 -10.61 5.64 -22.36
C THR A 21 -10.30 6.49 -23.57
N ASN A 22 -9.06 6.95 -23.72
CA ASN A 22 -8.64 7.82 -24.82
C ASN A 22 -7.99 7.04 -25.98
N GLY A 23 -7.66 5.76 -25.78
CA GLY A 23 -7.11 4.87 -26.80
C GLY A 23 -5.62 5.06 -27.06
N ASP A 24 -4.85 5.47 -26.04
CA ASP A 24 -3.38 5.60 -26.13
C ASP A 24 -2.63 4.39 -25.54
N GLY A 25 -3.35 3.46 -24.93
CA GLY A 25 -2.81 2.26 -24.28
C GLY A 25 -2.43 2.47 -22.80
N ILE A 26 -2.71 3.64 -22.25
CA ILE A 26 -2.45 4.00 -20.85
C ILE A 26 -3.80 4.31 -20.18
N GLY A 27 -3.99 3.79 -18.97
CA GLY A 27 -5.20 4.09 -18.19
C GLY A 27 -5.23 5.54 -17.70
N ASP A 28 -6.44 6.07 -17.52
CA ASP A 28 -6.67 7.48 -17.24
C ASP A 28 -7.76 7.71 -16.16
N LEU A 29 -7.94 8.96 -15.71
CA LEU A 29 -8.92 9.35 -14.69
C LEU A 29 -10.36 9.11 -15.13
N ASN A 30 -10.66 9.28 -16.42
CA ASN A 30 -11.99 8.98 -16.95
C ASN A 30 -12.27 7.47 -16.90
N GLY A 31 -11.24 6.64 -17.11
CA GLY A 31 -11.32 5.18 -16.96
C GLY A 31 -11.63 4.76 -15.52
N ILE A 32 -11.03 5.43 -14.53
CA ILE A 32 -11.39 5.23 -13.13
C ILE A 32 -12.85 5.62 -12.91
N THR A 33 -13.25 6.79 -13.44
CA THR A 33 -14.62 7.30 -13.32
C THR A 33 -15.65 6.33 -13.93
N GLU A 34 -15.36 5.71 -15.09
CA GLU A 34 -16.22 4.69 -15.69
C GLU A 34 -16.41 3.47 -14.78
N LYS A 35 -15.39 3.09 -14.01
CA LYS A 35 -15.37 1.87 -13.18
C LYS A 35 -15.86 2.10 -11.74
N LEU A 36 -16.19 3.31 -11.33
CA LEU A 36 -16.68 3.57 -9.97
C LEU A 36 -17.98 2.80 -9.64
N ASP A 37 -18.88 2.59 -10.61
CA ASP A 37 -20.07 1.77 -10.39
C ASP A 37 -19.74 0.29 -10.10
N TYR A 38 -18.65 -0.25 -10.69
CA TYR A 38 -18.15 -1.57 -10.35
C TYR A 38 -17.61 -1.61 -8.91
N LEU A 39 -16.87 -0.60 -8.49
CA LEU A 39 -16.32 -0.52 -7.14
C LEU A 39 -17.42 -0.37 -6.08
N ALA A 40 -18.47 0.42 -6.36
CA ALA A 40 -19.67 0.50 -5.54
C ALA A 40 -20.40 -0.86 -5.47
N TRP A 41 -20.52 -1.57 -6.60
CA TRP A 41 -21.12 -2.90 -6.64
C TRP A 41 -20.30 -3.94 -5.85
N LEU A 42 -18.96 -3.83 -5.90
CA LEU A 42 -18.05 -4.68 -5.12
C LEU A 42 -18.24 -4.43 -3.61
N GLY A 43 -18.53 -3.19 -3.24
CA GLY A 43 -18.82 -2.78 -1.87
C GLY A 43 -17.64 -2.15 -1.14
N VAL A 44 -16.67 -1.55 -1.86
CA VAL A 44 -15.58 -0.80 -1.22
C VAL A 44 -16.07 0.54 -0.69
N ASP A 45 -15.47 1.00 0.42
CA ASP A 45 -15.83 2.26 1.06
C ASP A 45 -15.00 3.44 0.57
N GLY A 46 -13.84 3.18 0.01
CA GLY A 46 -12.97 4.20 -0.54
C GLY A 46 -11.99 3.67 -1.57
N ILE A 47 -11.41 4.57 -2.35
CA ILE A 47 -10.33 4.29 -3.29
C ILE A 47 -9.08 5.04 -2.88
N TRP A 48 -7.92 4.42 -3.12
CA TRP A 48 -6.62 5.06 -3.06
C TRP A 48 -6.03 5.06 -4.47
N ILE A 49 -5.78 6.25 -5.02
CA ILE A 49 -5.26 6.44 -6.37
C ILE A 49 -3.76 6.72 -6.27
N SER A 50 -2.91 5.89 -6.93
CA SER A 50 -1.47 6.14 -7.08
C SER A 50 -1.23 7.42 -7.89
N PRO A 51 -0.03 8.03 -7.84
CA PRO A 51 0.20 9.38 -8.37
C PRO A 51 -0.23 9.56 -9.83
N PHE A 52 -0.84 10.70 -10.10
CA PHE A 52 -1.29 11.16 -11.42
C PHE A 52 -0.93 12.63 -11.69
N PHE A 53 -0.04 13.19 -10.87
CA PHE A 53 0.43 14.56 -10.98
C PHE A 53 1.39 14.73 -12.16
N THR A 54 1.61 15.98 -12.58
CA THR A 54 2.61 16.28 -13.62
C THR A 54 3.97 15.73 -13.24
N SER A 55 4.52 14.88 -14.09
CA SER A 55 5.74 14.12 -13.84
C SER A 55 6.44 13.80 -15.16
N PRO A 56 7.79 13.74 -15.22
CA PRO A 56 8.51 13.15 -16.33
C PRO A 56 8.25 11.64 -16.48
N LEU A 57 7.58 11.02 -15.51
CA LEU A 57 7.23 9.60 -15.46
C LEU A 57 8.45 8.66 -15.43
N THR A 58 9.58 9.12 -14.93
CA THR A 58 10.78 8.31 -14.74
C THR A 58 10.54 7.23 -13.67
N ASP A 59 9.75 7.57 -12.65
CA ASP A 59 9.22 6.65 -11.63
C ASP A 59 7.68 6.65 -11.66
N PHE A 60 7.10 6.66 -12.85
CA PHE A 60 5.67 6.51 -13.13
C PHE A 60 4.75 7.39 -12.26
N GLY A 61 5.18 8.62 -11.95
CA GLY A 61 4.41 9.62 -11.24
C GLY A 61 4.87 9.89 -9.81
N TYR A 62 5.77 9.09 -9.24
CA TYR A 62 6.41 9.37 -7.95
C TYR A 62 7.51 10.44 -8.06
N ASP A 63 8.03 10.72 -9.23
CA ASP A 63 8.92 11.82 -9.58
C ASP A 63 8.12 13.08 -9.97
N ILE A 64 7.54 13.77 -8.97
CA ILE A 64 6.57 14.86 -9.17
C ILE A 64 7.26 16.15 -9.59
N ALA A 65 6.83 16.73 -10.74
CA ALA A 65 7.28 18.03 -11.22
C ALA A 65 6.31 19.17 -10.87
N ASP A 66 5.02 18.88 -10.64
CA ASP A 66 4.03 19.84 -10.12
C ASP A 66 2.97 19.09 -9.31
N TYR A 67 2.91 19.34 -8.01
CA TYR A 67 1.96 18.72 -7.07
C TYR A 67 0.51 19.15 -7.24
N ARG A 68 0.25 20.25 -7.97
CA ARG A 68 -1.09 20.87 -8.10
C ARG A 68 -1.67 20.74 -9.51
N ALA A 69 -0.93 20.12 -10.42
CA ALA A 69 -1.36 19.86 -11.80
C ALA A 69 -1.47 18.36 -12.06
N ILE A 70 -2.35 17.98 -12.98
CA ILE A 70 -2.51 16.60 -13.45
C ILE A 70 -1.66 16.39 -14.68
N ASP A 71 -0.97 15.27 -14.74
CA ASP A 71 -0.21 14.90 -15.96
C ASP A 71 -1.18 14.69 -17.13
N PRO A 72 -0.90 15.27 -18.31
CA PRO A 72 -1.76 15.15 -19.49
C PRO A 72 -2.04 13.69 -19.91
N THR A 73 -1.17 12.76 -19.56
CA THR A 73 -1.37 11.32 -19.77
C THR A 73 -2.62 10.79 -19.06
N PHE A 74 -2.92 11.34 -17.89
CA PHE A 74 -4.04 10.88 -17.07
C PHE A 74 -5.32 11.72 -17.23
N GLY A 75 -5.23 12.90 -17.87
CA GLY A 75 -6.37 13.79 -18.09
C GLY A 75 -6.12 15.21 -17.61
N LYS A 76 -7.15 15.84 -17.08
CA LYS A 76 -7.16 17.23 -16.63
C LYS A 76 -7.79 17.36 -15.24
N LEU A 77 -7.63 18.54 -14.63
CA LEU A 77 -8.20 18.83 -13.32
C LEU A 77 -9.73 18.66 -13.30
N GLU A 78 -10.39 19.04 -14.39
CA GLU A 78 -11.86 18.86 -14.54
C GLU A 78 -12.26 17.37 -14.58
N ASP A 79 -11.41 16.49 -15.09
CA ASP A 79 -11.69 15.05 -15.10
C ASP A 79 -11.54 14.46 -13.69
N PHE A 80 -10.56 14.94 -12.92
CA PHE A 80 -10.45 14.58 -11.50
C PHE A 80 -11.63 15.09 -10.66
N GLN A 81 -12.09 16.32 -10.91
CA GLN A 81 -13.28 16.85 -10.23
C GLN A 81 -14.53 16.01 -10.51
N LYS A 82 -14.75 15.58 -11.77
CA LYS A 82 -15.83 14.65 -12.12
C LYS A 82 -15.72 13.30 -11.42
N LEU A 83 -14.47 12.79 -11.31
CA LEU A 83 -14.18 11.56 -10.56
C LEU A 83 -14.60 11.71 -9.09
N LEU A 84 -14.19 12.80 -8.42
CA LEU A 84 -14.53 13.11 -7.04
C LEU A 84 -16.06 13.19 -6.86
N GLU A 85 -16.73 13.98 -7.70
CA GLU A 85 -18.20 14.16 -7.65
C GLU A 85 -18.92 12.81 -7.77
N LYS A 86 -18.52 11.97 -8.75
CA LYS A 86 -19.12 10.65 -8.94
C LYS A 86 -18.81 9.71 -7.78
N ALA A 87 -17.58 9.67 -7.29
CA ALA A 87 -17.19 8.85 -6.14
C ALA A 87 -18.02 9.21 -4.90
N HIS A 88 -18.15 10.50 -4.61
CA HIS A 88 -18.94 11.00 -3.49
C HIS A 88 -20.45 10.70 -3.64
N THR A 89 -21.00 10.77 -4.86
CA THR A 89 -22.39 10.36 -5.13
C THR A 89 -22.61 8.88 -4.83
N LEU A 90 -21.59 8.04 -5.00
CA LEU A 90 -21.59 6.61 -4.71
C LEU A 90 -21.18 6.29 -3.26
N ASP A 91 -21.00 7.28 -2.41
CA ASP A 91 -20.52 7.16 -1.01
C ASP A 91 -19.12 6.53 -0.89
N ILE A 92 -18.26 6.74 -1.89
CA ILE A 92 -16.89 6.28 -1.97
C ILE A 92 -15.95 7.44 -1.63
N LYS A 93 -15.09 7.24 -0.61
CA LYS A 93 -14.00 8.16 -0.24
C LYS A 93 -12.87 8.11 -1.26
N VAL A 94 -12.22 9.25 -1.50
CA VAL A 94 -11.06 9.34 -2.40
C VAL A 94 -9.81 9.75 -1.63
N MET A 95 -8.81 8.89 -1.64
CA MET A 95 -7.47 9.11 -1.11
C MET A 95 -6.49 9.22 -2.28
N ILE A 96 -5.60 10.20 -2.24
CA ILE A 96 -4.51 10.38 -3.22
C ILE A 96 -3.14 10.31 -2.53
N VAL A 97 -2.06 10.33 -3.31
CA VAL A 97 -0.70 10.21 -2.78
C VAL A 97 -0.08 11.59 -2.57
N LEU A 98 0.59 11.78 -1.44
CA LEU A 98 1.56 12.84 -1.20
C LEU A 98 2.95 12.21 -1.20
N VAL A 99 3.88 12.71 -1.99
CA VAL A 99 5.30 12.30 -1.99
C VAL A 99 6.13 13.39 -1.30
N PRO A 100 6.38 13.28 0.01
CA PRO A 100 7.04 14.37 0.75
C PRO A 100 8.57 14.27 0.77
N CYS A 101 9.14 13.10 0.46
CA CYS A 101 10.58 12.86 0.60
C CYS A 101 11.40 13.58 -0.49
N HIS A 102 10.90 13.64 -1.71
CA HIS A 102 11.63 14.14 -2.88
C HIS A 102 10.69 14.79 -3.91
N THR A 103 11.26 15.43 -4.90
CA THR A 103 10.55 15.86 -6.12
C THR A 103 11.24 15.27 -7.33
N SER A 104 10.67 15.49 -8.53
CA SER A 104 11.45 15.35 -9.76
C SER A 104 12.58 16.39 -9.82
N ASP A 105 13.68 16.06 -10.48
CA ASP A 105 14.72 17.03 -10.86
C ASP A 105 14.20 18.12 -11.82
N GLN A 106 13.04 17.90 -12.45
CA GLN A 106 12.36 18.89 -13.30
C GLN A 106 11.38 19.79 -12.52
N HIS A 107 11.21 19.58 -11.22
CA HIS A 107 10.40 20.47 -10.41
C HIS A 107 10.99 21.89 -10.39
N PRO A 108 10.18 22.96 -10.54
CA PRO A 108 10.69 24.33 -10.55
C PRO A 108 11.56 24.68 -9.33
N TRP A 109 11.24 24.16 -8.15
CA TRP A 109 12.06 24.37 -6.96
C TRP A 109 13.48 23.82 -7.11
N PHE A 110 13.64 22.63 -7.71
CA PHE A 110 14.97 22.06 -7.92
C PHE A 110 15.74 22.80 -9.02
N GLN A 111 15.07 23.18 -10.11
CA GLN A 111 15.69 23.95 -11.17
C GLN A 111 16.20 25.31 -10.68
N GLU A 112 15.45 25.97 -9.80
CA GLU A 112 15.91 27.18 -9.13
C GLU A 112 17.06 26.87 -8.15
N ALA A 113 16.91 25.85 -7.28
CA ALA A 113 17.90 25.46 -6.28
C ALA A 113 19.28 25.17 -6.87
N ARG A 114 19.32 24.47 -8.01
CA ARG A 114 20.58 24.11 -8.69
C ARG A 114 21.21 25.25 -9.51
N SER A 115 20.49 26.34 -9.73
CA SER A 115 20.98 27.46 -10.57
C SER A 115 22.14 28.20 -9.92
N SER A 116 22.21 28.29 -8.59
CA SER A 116 23.27 28.93 -7.82
C SER A 116 23.26 28.47 -6.35
N ARG A 117 24.44 28.47 -5.70
CA ARG A 117 24.56 28.22 -4.26
C ARG A 117 23.82 29.26 -3.39
N ASP A 118 23.64 30.46 -3.92
CA ASP A 118 22.99 31.60 -3.23
C ASP A 118 21.49 31.73 -3.60
N ASN A 119 20.92 30.80 -4.38
CA ASN A 119 19.52 30.86 -4.75
C ASN A 119 18.63 30.70 -3.51
N PRO A 120 17.54 31.49 -3.35
CA PRO A 120 16.61 31.36 -2.20
C PRO A 120 15.99 29.97 -2.02
N LYS A 121 15.92 29.18 -3.09
CA LYS A 121 15.43 27.79 -3.05
C LYS A 121 16.54 26.77 -2.77
N ARG A 122 17.81 27.19 -2.62
CA ARG A 122 18.92 26.25 -2.42
C ARG A 122 18.63 25.27 -1.29
N ASP A 123 18.23 25.78 -0.13
CA ASP A 123 17.95 24.98 1.06
C ASP A 123 16.60 24.21 1.02
N TYR A 124 15.90 24.25 -0.11
CA TYR A 124 14.73 23.36 -0.30
C TYR A 124 15.14 21.90 -0.49
N TYR A 125 16.39 21.66 -0.89
CA TYR A 125 16.97 20.34 -1.09
C TYR A 125 18.21 20.17 -0.24
N VAL A 126 18.60 18.90 -0.04
CA VAL A 126 19.79 18.56 0.74
C VAL A 126 21.02 18.63 -0.15
N TRP A 127 21.90 19.60 0.13
CA TRP A 127 23.15 19.82 -0.59
C TRP A 127 24.34 19.70 0.37
N ARG A 128 25.45 19.09 -0.10
CA ARG A 128 26.72 19.02 0.67
C ARG A 128 27.91 19.17 -0.26
N ASP A 129 28.98 19.72 0.28
CA ASP A 129 30.28 19.69 -0.38
C ASP A 129 30.85 18.26 -0.27
N GLY A 130 31.62 17.84 -1.27
CA GLY A 130 32.30 16.54 -1.23
C GLY A 130 33.37 16.48 -0.13
N ARG A 131 33.69 15.26 0.28
CA ARG A 131 34.70 14.97 1.29
C ARG A 131 35.93 14.34 0.62
N ASP A 132 37.07 15.01 0.69
CA ASP A 132 38.35 14.55 0.13
C ASP A 132 38.28 14.19 -1.38
N GLY A 133 37.44 14.89 -2.13
CA GLY A 133 37.25 14.67 -3.58
C GLY A 133 36.24 13.56 -3.94
N ASN A 134 35.56 12.99 -2.94
CA ASN A 134 34.52 11.97 -3.09
C ASN A 134 33.17 12.51 -2.62
N GLU A 135 32.15 11.63 -2.59
CA GLU A 135 30.83 11.91 -2.03
C GLU A 135 30.93 12.32 -0.54
N PRO A 136 29.92 13.04 -0.01
CA PRO A 136 29.88 13.51 1.37
C PRO A 136 30.00 12.41 2.43
N ASN A 137 29.36 11.25 2.18
CA ASN A 137 29.37 10.06 3.04
C ASN A 137 29.05 8.79 2.23
N ASN A 138 28.89 7.65 2.92
CA ASN A 138 28.70 6.34 2.31
C ASN A 138 27.23 5.96 2.01
N TRP A 139 26.27 6.89 2.11
CA TRP A 139 24.86 6.55 1.93
C TRP A 139 24.54 6.00 0.54
N ARG A 140 23.67 4.99 0.48
CA ARG A 140 23.30 4.29 -0.74
C ARG A 140 21.84 4.51 -1.10
N SER A 141 21.59 4.74 -2.39
CA SER A 141 20.26 4.87 -2.96
C SER A 141 19.54 3.52 -3.01
N LEU A 142 18.22 3.53 -2.79
CA LEU A 142 17.35 2.38 -3.03
C LEU A 142 17.43 1.85 -4.47
N SER A 143 17.73 2.73 -5.43
CA SER A 143 17.93 2.34 -6.85
C SER A 143 19.33 1.78 -7.13
N GLY A 144 20.19 1.66 -6.10
CA GLY A 144 21.58 1.24 -6.19
C GLY A 144 22.57 2.39 -6.40
N GLY A 145 23.82 2.17 -6.02
CA GLY A 145 24.90 3.16 -6.07
C GLY A 145 24.81 4.22 -4.97
N SER A 146 25.61 5.30 -5.11
CA SER A 146 25.62 6.43 -4.17
C SER A 146 24.26 7.13 -4.08
N SER A 147 23.91 7.61 -2.89
CA SER A 147 22.79 8.55 -2.71
C SER A 147 23.13 10.00 -3.08
N TRP A 148 24.35 10.25 -3.52
CA TRP A 148 24.82 11.59 -3.82
C TRP A 148 25.17 11.73 -5.30
N GLU A 149 24.62 12.75 -5.95
CA GLU A 149 24.94 13.10 -7.33
C GLU A 149 25.59 14.49 -7.40
N LEU A 150 26.73 14.58 -8.11
CA LEU A 150 27.47 15.84 -8.27
C LEU A 150 26.72 16.75 -9.25
N ASP A 151 26.35 17.94 -8.78
CA ASP A 151 25.92 19.03 -9.65
C ASP A 151 27.14 19.81 -10.15
N GLU A 152 27.56 19.55 -11.38
CA GLU A 152 28.74 20.18 -11.98
C GLU A 152 28.65 21.72 -12.03
N GLN A 153 27.44 22.28 -12.09
CA GLN A 153 27.22 23.72 -12.17
C GLN A 153 27.63 24.43 -10.88
N THR A 154 27.32 23.84 -9.74
CA THR A 154 27.62 24.42 -8.42
C THR A 154 28.78 23.77 -7.71
N GLY A 155 29.21 22.59 -8.14
CA GLY A 155 30.29 21.80 -7.54
C GLY A 155 29.90 21.24 -6.17
N GLN A 156 28.60 21.11 -5.87
CA GLN A 156 28.10 20.42 -4.68
C GLN A 156 27.34 19.16 -5.07
N TYR A 157 27.23 18.24 -4.13
CA TYR A 157 26.40 17.05 -4.28
C TYR A 157 25.00 17.32 -3.74
N TYR A 158 23.95 16.83 -4.43
CA TYR A 158 22.62 16.73 -3.88
C TYR A 158 22.31 15.31 -3.47
N LEU A 159 21.48 15.18 -2.44
CA LEU A 159 21.01 13.88 -1.96
C LEU A 159 19.83 13.38 -2.78
N HIS A 160 19.80 12.07 -3.05
CA HIS A 160 18.65 11.34 -3.59
C HIS A 160 18.54 9.96 -2.94
N SER A 161 17.49 9.73 -2.18
CA SER A 161 17.23 8.42 -1.55
C SER A 161 16.76 7.37 -2.56
N PHE A 162 16.24 7.81 -3.70
CA PHE A 162 15.74 7.01 -4.83
C PHE A 162 16.57 7.25 -6.08
N LEU A 163 15.93 7.39 -7.25
CA LEU A 163 16.64 7.68 -8.50
C LEU A 163 17.36 9.04 -8.41
N LYS A 164 18.46 9.19 -9.12
CA LYS A 164 19.17 10.47 -9.20
C LYS A 164 18.33 11.62 -9.77
N THR A 165 17.24 11.31 -10.45
CA THR A 165 16.23 12.27 -10.92
C THR A 165 15.19 12.63 -9.86
N GLN A 166 15.36 12.13 -8.62
CA GLN A 166 14.46 12.36 -7.50
C GLN A 166 15.21 12.99 -6.31
N PRO A 167 15.63 14.28 -6.41
CA PRO A 167 16.37 14.96 -5.35
C PRO A 167 15.54 15.09 -4.07
N ASP A 168 16.15 14.78 -2.92
CA ASP A 168 15.54 14.80 -1.61
C ASP A 168 15.27 16.22 -1.11
N LEU A 169 14.05 16.44 -0.65
CA LEU A 169 13.63 17.69 0.01
C LEU A 169 14.26 17.81 1.41
N ASN A 170 14.64 19.02 1.76
CA ASN A 170 15.19 19.36 3.06
C ASN A 170 14.07 19.72 4.06
N TRP A 171 13.59 18.74 4.82
CA TRP A 171 12.55 18.94 5.84
C TRP A 171 12.99 19.74 7.06
N ASP A 172 14.30 19.94 7.29
CA ASP A 172 14.78 20.86 8.32
C ASP A 172 14.45 22.32 7.96
N ASN A 173 14.22 22.59 6.67
CA ASN A 173 13.77 23.91 6.21
C ASN A 173 12.24 24.07 6.43
N PRO A 174 11.80 25.02 7.30
CA PRO A 174 10.38 25.23 7.56
C PRO A 174 9.58 25.64 6.32
N ALA A 175 10.21 26.31 5.34
CA ALA A 175 9.53 26.67 4.10
C ALA A 175 9.14 25.44 3.26
N VAL A 176 9.92 24.37 3.29
CA VAL A 176 9.57 23.09 2.65
C VAL A 176 8.37 22.46 3.34
N ARG A 177 8.37 22.41 4.68
CA ARG A 177 7.24 21.90 5.46
C ARG A 177 5.95 22.68 5.20
N ASP A 178 6.04 24.01 5.12
CA ASP A 178 4.89 24.85 4.81
C ASP A 178 4.36 24.62 3.39
N GLU A 179 5.23 24.45 2.40
CA GLU A 179 4.81 24.14 1.03
C GLU A 179 4.13 22.75 0.95
N MET A 180 4.65 21.73 1.63
CA MET A 180 4.00 20.40 1.68
C MET A 180 2.62 20.48 2.35
N LYS A 181 2.48 21.24 3.45
CA LYS A 181 1.16 21.49 4.06
C LYS A 181 0.22 22.21 3.09
N ASN A 182 0.72 23.17 2.31
CA ASN A 182 -0.08 23.88 1.30
C ASN A 182 -0.49 22.99 0.12
N VAL A 183 0.31 21.99 -0.24
CA VAL A 183 -0.07 20.95 -1.20
C VAL A 183 -1.26 20.13 -0.66
N VAL A 184 -1.19 19.72 0.61
CA VAL A 184 -2.29 18.97 1.25
C VAL A 184 -3.57 19.81 1.29
N ARG A 185 -3.49 21.08 1.71
CA ARG A 185 -4.64 21.99 1.74
C ARG A 185 -5.28 22.14 0.36
N PHE A 186 -4.48 22.35 -0.68
CA PHE A 186 -4.98 22.46 -2.06
C PHE A 186 -5.90 21.29 -2.45
N TRP A 187 -5.49 20.08 -2.16
CA TRP A 187 -6.28 18.89 -2.51
C TRP A 187 -7.46 18.66 -1.56
N PHE A 188 -7.31 18.98 -0.28
CA PHE A 188 -8.42 18.90 0.68
C PHE A 188 -9.50 19.95 0.39
N ASP A 189 -9.14 21.16 -0.02
CA ASP A 189 -10.06 22.21 -0.47
C ASP A 189 -10.80 21.80 -1.74
N MET A 190 -10.18 21.01 -2.61
CA MET A 190 -10.82 20.45 -3.81
C MET A 190 -11.82 19.32 -3.48
N GLY A 191 -11.76 18.75 -2.28
CA GLY A 191 -12.68 17.69 -1.84
C GLY A 191 -12.05 16.32 -1.65
N VAL A 192 -10.73 16.17 -1.84
CA VAL A 192 -10.02 14.91 -1.52
C VAL A 192 -10.22 14.56 -0.05
N ASP A 193 -10.49 13.29 0.23
CA ASP A 193 -10.86 12.83 1.57
C ASP A 193 -9.66 12.43 2.43
N GLY A 194 -8.55 12.02 1.83
CA GLY A 194 -7.37 11.60 2.56
C GLY A 194 -6.10 11.59 1.72
N MET A 195 -4.96 11.46 2.41
CA MET A 195 -3.64 11.33 1.81
C MET A 195 -2.97 10.03 2.21
N ARG A 196 -2.48 9.28 1.23
CA ARG A 196 -1.43 8.29 1.44
C ARG A 196 -0.08 8.99 1.33
N VAL A 197 0.69 9.00 2.39
CA VAL A 197 1.97 9.70 2.45
C VAL A 197 3.10 8.72 2.19
N ASP A 198 3.81 8.96 1.11
CA ASP A 198 4.86 8.11 0.57
C ASP A 198 6.17 8.23 1.33
N ALA A 199 6.94 7.15 1.39
CA ALA A 199 8.36 7.13 1.77
C ALA A 199 8.73 8.00 2.99
N ILE A 200 7.92 7.98 4.04
CA ILE A 200 8.08 8.87 5.20
C ILE A 200 9.41 8.71 5.95
N TRP A 201 10.04 7.53 5.86
CA TRP A 201 11.29 7.24 6.54
C TRP A 201 12.43 8.21 6.16
N GLY A 202 12.37 8.77 4.94
CA GLY A 202 13.40 9.65 4.39
C GLY A 202 13.23 11.15 4.69
N ILE A 203 12.16 11.58 5.37
CA ILE A 203 11.94 13.02 5.63
C ILE A 203 12.80 13.59 6.75
N SER A 204 13.33 12.75 7.65
CA SER A 204 14.24 13.16 8.71
C SER A 204 15.50 12.31 8.66
N LYS A 205 16.66 12.95 8.66
CA LYS A 205 17.98 12.36 8.56
C LYS A 205 18.85 12.80 9.74
N ASP A 206 19.99 12.13 9.95
CA ASP A 206 21.01 12.61 10.88
C ASP A 206 21.53 14.00 10.44
N PRO A 207 21.41 15.05 11.27
CA PRO A 207 21.86 16.40 10.92
C PRO A 207 23.39 16.49 10.71
N GLU A 208 24.16 15.60 11.29
CA GLU A 208 25.61 15.55 11.13
C GLU A 208 26.04 14.80 9.85
N PHE A 209 25.11 14.11 9.16
CA PHE A 209 25.38 13.33 7.96
C PHE A 209 26.50 12.29 8.15
N GLY A 210 26.47 11.59 9.28
CA GLY A 210 27.41 10.51 9.58
C GLY A 210 27.34 9.38 8.55
N ASP A 211 28.43 8.62 8.44
CA ASP A 211 28.46 7.41 7.62
C ASP A 211 27.52 6.35 8.22
N ASP A 212 26.67 5.72 7.39
CA ASP A 212 25.85 4.58 7.80
C ASP A 212 26.72 3.39 8.23
N SER A 213 26.25 2.68 9.25
CA SER A 213 26.95 1.49 9.76
C SER A 213 26.94 0.34 8.75
N PRO A 214 28.05 -0.39 8.57
CA PRO A 214 28.06 -1.59 7.73
C PRO A 214 27.08 -2.65 8.25
N ASN A 215 26.41 -3.33 7.34
CA ASN A 215 25.55 -4.46 7.67
C ASN A 215 26.34 -5.76 7.77
N PRO A 216 26.56 -6.33 8.97
CA PRO A 216 27.40 -7.51 9.14
C PRO A 216 26.80 -8.80 8.55
N ASP A 217 25.50 -8.81 8.31
CA ASP A 217 24.78 -9.98 7.78
C ASP A 217 24.70 -9.99 6.24
N PHE A 218 25.17 -8.91 5.59
CA PHE A 218 25.14 -8.80 4.14
C PHE A 218 26.40 -9.37 3.52
N ASN A 219 26.24 -10.29 2.57
CA ASN A 219 27.35 -10.98 1.87
C ASN A 219 27.36 -10.70 0.35
N GLY A 220 26.64 -9.64 -0.09
CA GLY A 220 26.55 -9.24 -1.50
C GLY A 220 27.58 -8.20 -1.91
N ASP A 221 27.24 -7.43 -2.95
CA ASP A 221 28.04 -6.31 -3.43
C ASP A 221 28.17 -5.22 -2.35
N PRO A 222 29.36 -4.83 -1.92
CA PRO A 222 29.56 -3.80 -0.90
C PRO A 222 29.01 -2.42 -1.28
N GLU A 223 28.71 -2.18 -2.57
CA GLU A 223 28.08 -0.96 -3.06
C GLU A 223 26.54 -1.06 -3.12
N ALA A 224 25.99 -2.24 -2.80
CA ALA A 224 24.55 -2.41 -2.76
C ALA A 224 23.92 -1.72 -1.55
N TYR A 225 22.65 -1.32 -1.68
CA TYR A 225 21.86 -0.74 -0.60
C TYR A 225 21.87 -1.61 0.66
N GLY A 226 21.68 -2.92 0.55
CA GLY A 226 21.67 -3.86 1.67
C GLY A 226 23.01 -4.00 2.42
N ALA A 227 24.12 -3.44 1.91
CA ALA A 227 25.43 -3.48 2.57
C ALA A 227 25.51 -2.59 3.84
N PHE A 228 24.52 -1.74 4.07
CA PHE A 228 24.47 -0.78 5.18
C PHE A 228 23.18 -0.94 6.01
N ILE A 229 23.21 -0.45 7.25
CA ILE A 229 22.07 -0.48 8.19
C ILE A 229 21.13 0.72 7.99
N HIS A 230 21.58 1.80 7.38
CA HIS A 230 20.84 3.04 7.15
C HIS A 230 20.44 3.80 8.43
N ASP A 231 21.27 3.70 9.47
CA ASP A 231 21.04 4.27 10.79
C ASP A 231 21.21 5.81 10.86
N HIS A 232 21.81 6.42 9.84
CA HIS A 232 21.96 7.87 9.71
C HIS A 232 21.06 8.50 8.63
N CYS A 233 20.69 7.73 7.59
CA CYS A 233 19.92 8.28 6.48
C CYS A 233 18.39 8.13 6.63
N LYS A 234 17.91 7.39 7.65
CA LYS A 234 16.49 7.14 7.92
C LYS A 234 16.08 7.54 9.33
N MET A 235 14.81 7.95 9.46
CA MET A 235 14.14 8.15 10.75
C MET A 235 14.96 8.98 11.74
N GLY A 236 15.59 10.07 11.28
CA GLY A 236 16.39 10.96 12.08
C GLY A 236 15.62 11.61 13.25
N PRO A 237 16.27 12.46 14.05
CA PRO A 237 15.75 12.93 15.35
C PRO A 237 14.42 13.71 15.29
N HIS A 238 14.09 14.31 14.14
CA HIS A 238 12.85 15.06 13.95
C HIS A 238 11.73 14.25 13.26
N PHE A 239 11.91 12.95 13.07
CA PHE A 239 10.99 12.10 12.30
C PHE A 239 9.53 12.21 12.79
N GLN A 240 9.30 12.00 14.08
CA GLN A 240 7.94 12.03 14.64
C GLN A 240 7.36 13.47 14.63
N GLU A 241 8.18 14.49 14.83
CA GLU A 241 7.78 15.89 14.75
C GLU A 241 7.25 16.24 13.35
N TYR A 242 7.97 15.85 12.30
CA TYR A 242 7.57 16.14 10.93
C TYR A 242 6.31 15.36 10.50
N LEU A 243 6.16 14.12 10.98
CA LEU A 243 4.90 13.37 10.78
C LEU A 243 3.71 14.08 11.46
N HIS A 244 3.90 14.57 12.68
CA HIS A 244 2.89 15.36 13.38
C HIS A 244 2.54 16.64 12.61
N GLU A 245 3.54 17.40 12.17
CA GLU A 245 3.34 18.65 11.43
C GLU A 245 2.50 18.45 10.16
N ILE A 246 2.84 17.45 9.33
CA ILE A 246 2.09 17.23 8.09
C ILE A 246 0.68 16.70 8.37
N ALA A 247 0.51 15.85 9.36
CA ALA A 247 -0.79 15.30 9.72
C ALA A 247 -1.71 16.34 10.38
N SER A 248 -1.16 17.36 11.03
CA SER A 248 -1.93 18.43 11.69
C SER A 248 -2.82 19.22 10.72
N VAL A 249 -2.51 19.21 9.41
CA VAL A 249 -3.39 19.79 8.38
C VAL A 249 -4.79 19.14 8.40
N CYS A 250 -4.90 17.89 8.81
CA CYS A 250 -6.20 17.23 8.95
C CYS A 250 -7.10 17.90 10.00
N ASP A 251 -6.54 18.62 10.98
CA ASP A 251 -7.33 19.31 12.02
C ASP A 251 -8.01 20.59 11.51
N GLU A 252 -7.56 21.10 10.39
CA GLU A 252 -8.18 22.26 9.72
C GLU A 252 -9.50 21.86 9.02
N TYR A 253 -9.82 20.54 8.97
CA TYR A 253 -10.97 19.96 8.27
C TYR A 253 -11.72 18.97 9.15
N ASP A 254 -13.04 18.82 8.91
CA ASP A 254 -13.91 17.98 9.75
C ASP A 254 -13.61 16.48 9.64
N ASP A 255 -13.35 15.97 8.43
CA ASP A 255 -13.27 14.52 8.18
C ASP A 255 -12.19 14.18 7.12
N LYS A 256 -10.94 14.35 7.51
CA LYS A 256 -9.76 13.98 6.70
C LYS A 256 -8.90 12.96 7.43
N GLN A 257 -8.18 12.15 6.65
CA GLN A 257 -7.31 11.07 7.15
C GLN A 257 -5.97 11.10 6.42
N MET A 258 -4.88 10.87 7.16
CA MET A 258 -3.58 10.52 6.58
C MET A 258 -3.24 9.06 6.86
N VAL A 259 -2.66 8.38 5.88
CA VAL A 259 -2.14 7.03 6.04
C VAL A 259 -0.72 7.01 5.53
N PHE A 260 0.21 6.74 6.41
CA PHE A 260 1.62 6.70 6.13
C PHE A 260 2.03 5.37 5.52
N GLU A 261 2.78 5.42 4.41
CA GLU A 261 3.52 4.25 3.96
C GLU A 261 4.75 4.09 4.83
N PHE A 262 4.80 2.98 5.55
CA PHE A 262 5.89 2.71 6.45
C PHE A 262 6.31 1.23 6.39
N TYR A 263 7.58 1.02 6.16
CA TYR A 263 8.24 -0.26 6.21
C TYR A 263 9.25 -0.23 7.36
N PRO A 264 8.90 -0.78 8.52
CA PRO A 264 9.85 -0.81 9.64
C PRO A 264 11.07 -1.66 9.30
N ASP A 265 12.21 -1.30 9.88
CA ASP A 265 13.47 -1.97 9.65
C ASP A 265 13.98 -2.58 10.97
N GLU A 266 14.02 -3.91 11.06
CA GLU A 266 14.44 -4.63 12.27
C GLU A 266 15.88 -4.32 12.70
N LYS A 267 16.72 -3.85 11.76
CA LYS A 267 18.10 -3.43 12.05
C LYS A 267 18.17 -2.09 12.78
N LEU A 268 17.12 -1.29 12.69
CA LEU A 268 16.96 -0.02 13.41
C LEU A 268 16.26 -0.19 14.77
N GLY A 269 15.90 -1.42 15.15
CA GLY A 269 15.28 -1.72 16.44
C GLY A 269 13.96 -2.47 16.32
N ASP A 270 13.18 -2.46 17.42
CA ASP A 270 11.90 -3.16 17.46
C ASP A 270 10.90 -2.55 16.46
N ILE A 271 10.43 -3.37 15.52
CA ILE A 271 9.54 -2.94 14.43
C ILE A 271 8.19 -2.43 14.92
N TYR A 272 7.67 -2.95 16.03
CA TYR A 272 6.39 -2.52 16.58
C TYR A 272 6.51 -1.23 17.38
N GLN A 273 7.68 -0.93 17.96
CA GLN A 273 7.97 0.40 18.49
C GLN A 273 8.07 1.44 17.38
N GLN A 274 8.68 1.08 16.24
CA GLN A 274 8.70 1.96 15.07
C GLN A 274 7.28 2.22 14.54
N TYR A 275 6.43 1.17 14.42
CA TYR A 275 5.00 1.36 14.09
C TYR A 275 4.30 2.27 15.10
N HIS A 276 4.55 2.08 16.40
CA HIS A 276 3.94 2.90 17.45
C HIS A 276 4.28 4.38 17.29
N GLN A 277 5.54 4.72 16.99
CA GLN A 277 5.98 6.10 16.75
C GLN A 277 5.20 6.75 15.60
N VAL A 278 4.98 6.02 14.50
CA VAL A 278 4.25 6.51 13.33
C VAL A 278 2.75 6.64 13.62
N LEU A 279 2.15 5.60 14.23
CA LEU A 279 0.71 5.51 14.51
C LEU A 279 0.25 6.51 15.57
N THR A 280 1.15 6.92 16.48
CA THR A 280 0.85 7.88 17.54
C THR A 280 1.32 9.31 17.22
N ALA A 281 1.89 9.54 16.04
CA ALA A 281 2.33 10.86 15.63
C ALA A 281 1.18 11.89 15.62
N HIS A 282 -0.03 11.47 15.20
CA HIS A 282 -1.21 12.35 15.20
C HIS A 282 -2.51 11.53 15.25
N PRO A 283 -3.60 11.98 15.94
CA PRO A 283 -4.86 11.22 16.05
C PRO A 283 -5.58 10.92 14.72
N LYS A 284 -5.37 11.75 13.69
CA LYS A 284 -5.90 11.55 12.33
C LYS A 284 -4.88 10.94 11.38
N ALA A 285 -3.81 10.36 11.91
CA ALA A 285 -2.80 9.62 11.16
C ALA A 285 -2.93 8.12 11.42
N SER A 286 -2.44 7.33 10.48
CA SER A 286 -2.31 5.88 10.57
C SER A 286 -1.14 5.42 9.71
N ALA A 287 -0.84 4.12 9.75
CA ALA A 287 0.16 3.51 8.87
C ALA A 287 -0.39 2.19 8.32
N PHE A 288 0.08 1.80 7.13
CA PHE A 288 -0.22 0.49 6.59
C PHE A 288 0.55 -0.59 7.33
N PHE A 289 -0.15 -1.66 7.73
CA PHE A 289 0.49 -2.90 8.16
C PHE A 289 0.94 -3.67 6.93
N MET A 290 2.26 -3.78 6.73
CA MET A 290 2.88 -4.38 5.55
C MET A 290 3.49 -5.76 5.81
N GLU A 291 3.37 -6.30 7.03
CA GLU A 291 4.06 -7.52 7.46
C GLU A 291 3.54 -8.82 6.82
N TYR A 292 2.40 -8.75 6.10
CA TYR A 292 1.94 -9.86 5.26
C TYR A 292 2.81 -10.12 4.01
N ARG A 293 3.77 -9.25 3.73
CA ARG A 293 4.71 -9.42 2.62
C ARG A 293 5.72 -10.55 2.85
N GLN A 294 6.03 -10.83 4.12
CA GLN A 294 6.98 -11.88 4.48
C GLN A 294 6.36 -13.24 4.20
N ASP A 295 7.10 -14.10 3.51
CA ASP A 295 6.63 -15.37 2.93
C ASP A 295 6.39 -16.49 3.96
N GLU A 296 6.39 -16.17 5.26
CA GLU A 296 6.10 -17.13 6.31
C GLU A 296 4.60 -17.43 6.40
N TRP A 297 4.19 -18.48 5.70
CA TRP A 297 2.84 -19.02 5.83
C TRP A 297 2.73 -19.90 7.10
N HIS A 298 2.57 -19.25 8.25
CA HIS A 298 2.52 -19.92 9.56
C HIS A 298 1.45 -19.28 10.46
N ALA A 299 0.53 -20.12 11.01
CA ALA A 299 -0.63 -19.66 11.75
C ALA A 299 -0.27 -18.80 12.98
N GLU A 300 0.65 -19.29 13.83
CA GLU A 300 1.06 -18.61 15.06
C GLU A 300 1.76 -17.27 14.76
N HIS A 301 2.73 -17.28 13.84
CA HIS A 301 3.48 -16.05 13.46
C HIS A 301 2.55 -15.00 12.86
N THR A 302 1.61 -15.41 12.00
CA THR A 302 0.61 -14.48 11.43
C THR A 302 -0.26 -13.86 12.51
N GLY A 303 -0.74 -14.68 13.45
CA GLY A 303 -1.53 -14.20 14.59
C GLY A 303 -0.76 -13.20 15.46
N GLN A 304 0.48 -13.53 15.80
CA GLN A 304 1.35 -12.68 16.63
C GLN A 304 1.65 -11.33 15.97
N LYS A 305 1.93 -11.31 14.65
CA LYS A 305 2.15 -10.07 13.89
C LYS A 305 0.92 -9.15 13.94
N ILE A 306 -0.28 -9.71 13.78
CA ILE A 306 -1.54 -8.96 13.89
C ILE A 306 -1.72 -8.37 15.28
N GLU A 307 -1.55 -9.17 16.35
CA GLU A 307 -1.69 -8.68 17.72
C GLU A 307 -0.68 -7.59 18.06
N ASN A 308 0.59 -7.78 17.72
CA ASN A 308 1.64 -6.82 17.99
C ASN A 308 1.36 -5.47 17.27
N TYR A 309 0.93 -5.52 16.01
CA TYR A 309 0.56 -4.30 15.29
C TYR A 309 -0.65 -3.59 15.92
N LEU A 310 -1.68 -4.34 16.33
CA LEU A 310 -2.85 -3.76 17.01
C LEU A 310 -2.49 -3.16 18.36
N GLN A 311 -1.54 -3.74 19.09
CA GLN A 311 -1.00 -3.16 20.31
C GLN A 311 -0.21 -1.88 20.02
N ALA A 312 0.62 -1.87 18.96
CA ALA A 312 1.35 -0.70 18.53
C ALA A 312 0.43 0.43 18.06
N ALA A 313 -0.71 0.09 17.44
CA ALA A 313 -1.70 1.05 16.95
C ALA A 313 -2.40 1.81 18.09
N ASP A 314 -2.48 1.22 19.29
CA ASP A 314 -3.18 1.81 20.44
C ASP A 314 -4.61 2.27 20.06
N SER A 315 -4.83 3.58 20.00
CA SER A 315 -6.11 4.19 19.58
C SER A 315 -6.18 4.53 18.09
N ALA A 316 -5.07 4.43 17.35
CA ALA A 316 -5.05 4.71 15.92
C ALA A 316 -5.84 3.65 15.14
N LYS A 317 -6.51 4.08 14.08
CA LYS A 317 -7.26 3.16 13.22
C LYS A 317 -6.30 2.28 12.42
N PRO A 318 -6.34 0.95 12.55
CA PRO A 318 -5.42 0.07 11.83
C PRO A 318 -5.77 -0.04 10.35
N PHE A 319 -4.75 -0.12 9.48
CA PHE A 319 -4.87 -0.33 8.04
C PHE A 319 -4.06 -1.57 7.65
N PHE A 320 -4.74 -2.64 7.26
CA PHE A 320 -4.12 -3.89 6.87
C PHE A 320 -3.99 -4.01 5.34
N CYS A 321 -2.77 -4.16 4.86
CA CYS A 321 -2.44 -4.24 3.43
C CYS A 321 -1.73 -5.56 3.11
N VAL A 322 -2.26 -6.35 2.18
CA VAL A 322 -1.68 -7.64 1.76
C VAL A 322 -0.75 -7.52 0.56
N GLY A 323 -0.83 -6.43 -0.19
CA GLY A 323 -0.01 -6.15 -1.36
C GLY A 323 -0.31 -4.77 -1.93
N ASN A 324 0.59 -4.28 -2.77
CA ASN A 324 0.50 -3.00 -3.47
C ASN A 324 1.23 -3.08 -4.82
N HIS A 325 1.44 -1.94 -5.46
CA HIS A 325 2.10 -1.80 -6.76
C HIS A 325 3.64 -1.95 -6.73
N ASP A 326 4.24 -2.15 -5.55
CA ASP A 326 5.68 -2.32 -5.34
C ASP A 326 6.06 -3.74 -4.89
N GLN A 327 5.07 -4.61 -4.77
CA GLN A 327 5.27 -5.97 -4.30
C GLN A 327 4.62 -6.97 -5.25
N PRO A 328 5.26 -8.12 -5.49
CA PRO A 328 4.64 -9.18 -6.29
C PRO A 328 3.24 -9.51 -5.78
N ARG A 329 2.29 -9.70 -6.70
CA ARG A 329 0.88 -9.99 -6.38
C ARG A 329 0.74 -11.17 -5.44
N VAL A 330 -0.18 -11.09 -4.51
CA VAL A 330 -0.43 -12.12 -3.48
C VAL A 330 -0.61 -13.50 -4.10
N ALA A 331 -1.37 -13.60 -5.20
CA ALA A 331 -1.58 -14.86 -5.89
C ALA A 331 -0.30 -15.45 -6.53
N SER A 332 0.67 -14.60 -6.88
CA SER A 332 1.99 -15.06 -7.37
C SER A 332 2.91 -15.49 -6.25
N ARG A 333 2.93 -14.76 -5.13
CA ARG A 333 3.78 -15.09 -3.98
C ARG A 333 3.36 -16.37 -3.27
N LEU A 334 2.06 -16.56 -3.08
CA LEU A 334 1.51 -17.61 -2.22
C LEU A 334 0.78 -18.72 -2.98
N GLY A 335 0.47 -18.52 -4.27
CA GLY A 335 -0.47 -19.35 -5.03
C GLY A 335 -1.93 -19.01 -4.68
N THR A 336 -2.86 -19.39 -5.55
CA THR A 336 -4.27 -18.97 -5.53
C THR A 336 -5.00 -19.31 -4.22
N GLU A 337 -4.78 -20.53 -3.68
CA GLU A 337 -5.52 -20.99 -2.49
C GLU A 337 -5.08 -20.25 -1.22
N ARG A 338 -3.78 -20.06 -1.01
CA ARG A 338 -3.26 -19.29 0.13
C ARG A 338 -3.62 -17.80 -0.01
N ALA A 339 -3.55 -17.26 -1.23
CA ALA A 339 -3.99 -15.90 -1.51
C ALA A 339 -5.46 -15.70 -1.12
N ARG A 340 -6.33 -16.65 -1.49
CA ARG A 340 -7.75 -16.66 -1.10
C ARG A 340 -7.93 -16.66 0.42
N ALA A 341 -7.14 -17.46 1.15
CA ALA A 341 -7.17 -17.51 2.60
C ALA A 341 -6.64 -16.21 3.25
N LEU A 342 -5.57 -15.62 2.69
CA LEU A 342 -5.01 -14.35 3.18
C LEU A 342 -5.96 -13.17 2.96
N HIS A 343 -6.61 -13.09 1.80
CA HIS A 343 -7.64 -12.07 1.56
C HIS A 343 -8.85 -12.25 2.48
N PHE A 344 -9.26 -13.50 2.76
CA PHE A 344 -10.30 -13.79 3.73
C PHE A 344 -9.90 -13.27 5.12
N LEU A 345 -8.66 -13.51 5.56
CA LEU A 345 -8.13 -12.99 6.82
C LEU A 345 -8.14 -11.46 6.81
N ASN A 346 -7.54 -10.84 5.80
CA ASN A 346 -7.41 -9.39 5.68
C ASN A 346 -8.78 -8.68 5.75
N LEU A 347 -9.77 -9.20 5.03
CA LEU A 347 -11.13 -8.64 5.02
C LEU A 347 -11.90 -8.86 6.34
N LEU A 348 -11.40 -9.67 7.27
CA LEU A 348 -12.02 -9.93 8.57
C LEU A 348 -11.22 -9.36 9.76
N THR A 349 -10.08 -8.68 9.52
CA THR A 349 -9.36 -7.90 10.54
C THR A 349 -10.13 -6.63 10.92
N PRO A 350 -9.88 -6.01 12.09
CA PRO A 350 -10.48 -4.72 12.46
C PRO A 350 -9.94 -3.58 11.58
N GLY A 351 -10.58 -2.41 11.67
CA GLY A 351 -10.15 -1.21 10.97
C GLY A 351 -10.38 -1.25 9.46
N VAL A 352 -9.38 -0.90 8.66
CA VAL A 352 -9.46 -0.79 7.20
C VAL A 352 -8.66 -1.89 6.52
N SER A 353 -9.31 -2.65 5.64
CA SER A 353 -8.65 -3.62 4.78
C SER A 353 -8.33 -2.99 3.43
N VAL A 354 -7.08 -3.04 3.01
CA VAL A 354 -6.60 -2.50 1.73
C VAL A 354 -6.44 -3.63 0.72
N MET A 355 -6.95 -3.42 -0.48
CA MET A 355 -6.86 -4.34 -1.61
C MET A 355 -6.20 -3.62 -2.79
N TYR A 356 -5.29 -4.26 -3.46
CA TYR A 356 -4.72 -3.76 -4.71
C TYR A 356 -5.59 -4.19 -5.89
N TYR A 357 -5.74 -3.34 -6.93
CA TYR A 357 -6.58 -3.69 -8.09
C TYR A 357 -6.19 -5.06 -8.66
N GLY A 358 -7.20 -5.86 -8.96
CA GLY A 358 -7.04 -7.23 -9.46
C GLY A 358 -6.87 -8.30 -8.38
N ASP A 359 -6.63 -7.94 -7.11
CA ASP A 359 -6.60 -8.90 -6.01
C ASP A 359 -7.96 -9.59 -5.85
N GLU A 360 -9.05 -8.85 -6.06
CA GLU A 360 -10.41 -9.36 -5.96
C GLU A 360 -10.76 -10.44 -6.99
N ILE A 361 -9.98 -10.54 -8.07
CA ILE A 361 -10.12 -11.61 -9.08
C ILE A 361 -8.94 -12.60 -9.07
N GLY A 362 -8.02 -12.45 -8.10
CA GLY A 362 -6.84 -13.31 -7.99
C GLY A 362 -5.84 -13.14 -9.14
N MET A 363 -5.67 -11.91 -9.64
CA MET A 363 -4.63 -11.61 -10.65
C MET A 363 -3.26 -12.04 -10.16
N THR A 364 -2.48 -12.63 -11.04
CA THR A 364 -1.06 -12.95 -10.85
C THR A 364 -0.17 -11.89 -11.50
N ASN A 365 1.12 -11.90 -11.17
CA ASN A 365 2.13 -11.14 -11.89
C ASN A 365 2.08 -11.45 -13.39
N GLY A 366 2.39 -10.47 -14.22
CA GLY A 366 2.50 -10.65 -15.66
C GLY A 366 3.71 -11.48 -16.06
N GLU A 367 3.62 -12.11 -17.23
CA GLU A 367 4.75 -12.76 -17.90
C GLU A 367 5.35 -11.76 -18.90
N LEU A 368 6.37 -11.01 -18.48
CA LEU A 368 7.02 -9.97 -19.28
C LEU A 368 8.37 -10.45 -19.81
N THR A 369 8.74 -9.94 -20.99
CA THR A 369 10.09 -10.08 -21.54
C THR A 369 10.95 -8.88 -21.12
N ALA A 370 12.27 -8.96 -21.26
CA ALA A 370 13.16 -7.82 -20.99
C ALA A 370 12.83 -6.58 -21.83
N GLU A 371 12.25 -6.78 -23.03
CA GLU A 371 11.83 -5.70 -23.92
C GLU A 371 10.52 -5.01 -23.44
N ASP A 372 9.73 -5.70 -22.62
CA ASP A 372 8.48 -5.15 -22.05
C ASP A 372 8.72 -4.32 -20.79
N ILE A 373 9.87 -4.49 -20.12
CA ILE A 373 10.18 -3.82 -18.85
C ILE A 373 10.43 -2.33 -19.08
N GLN A 374 9.72 -1.51 -18.33
CA GLN A 374 9.81 -0.05 -18.35
C GLN A 374 10.24 0.53 -16.99
N ASP A 375 10.25 -0.27 -15.92
CA ASP A 375 10.62 0.15 -14.56
C ASP A 375 12.10 0.49 -14.46
N ASN A 376 12.42 1.76 -14.17
CA ASN A 376 13.78 2.26 -14.03
C ASN A 376 14.46 1.85 -12.73
N PHE A 377 13.72 1.34 -11.75
CA PHE A 377 14.28 0.71 -10.54
C PHE A 377 14.82 -0.70 -10.81
N SER A 378 14.41 -1.32 -11.93
CA SER A 378 14.87 -2.66 -12.28
C SER A 378 16.30 -2.62 -12.82
N PRO A 379 17.30 -3.20 -12.13
CA PRO A 379 18.68 -3.23 -12.63
C PRO A 379 18.75 -3.91 -14.01
N ALA A 380 19.27 -3.21 -15.00
CA ALA A 380 19.43 -3.70 -16.37
C ALA A 380 18.18 -4.35 -16.98
N HIS A 381 16.99 -3.81 -16.68
CA HIS A 381 15.68 -4.36 -17.12
C HIS A 381 15.50 -5.85 -16.74
N SER A 382 15.92 -6.21 -15.51
CA SER A 382 15.71 -7.55 -14.97
C SER A 382 14.21 -7.87 -14.87
N THR A 383 13.79 -8.99 -15.47
CA THR A 383 12.41 -9.49 -15.33
C THR A 383 12.15 -10.14 -13.97
N ILE A 384 13.16 -10.31 -13.13
CA ILE A 384 13.03 -10.95 -11.82
C ILE A 384 12.66 -9.94 -10.74
N ASP A 385 13.24 -8.73 -10.82
CA ASP A 385 13.12 -7.70 -9.77
C ASP A 385 12.29 -6.48 -10.23
N SER A 386 11.62 -6.56 -11.39
CA SER A 386 10.83 -5.45 -11.91
C SER A 386 9.45 -5.39 -11.28
N ARG A 387 9.05 -4.19 -10.83
CA ARG A 387 7.69 -3.90 -10.35
C ARG A 387 6.63 -3.91 -11.48
N ASP A 388 7.05 -3.92 -12.75
CA ASP A 388 6.12 -4.00 -13.88
C ASP A 388 5.31 -5.31 -13.89
N LEU A 389 5.86 -6.36 -13.28
CA LEU A 389 5.18 -7.66 -13.20
C LEU A 389 3.82 -7.58 -12.49
N GLU A 390 3.71 -6.83 -11.42
CA GLU A 390 2.47 -6.62 -10.67
C GLU A 390 1.63 -5.45 -11.21
N ARG A 391 2.18 -4.63 -12.11
CA ARG A 391 1.55 -3.41 -12.66
C ARG A 391 0.84 -3.63 -13.99
N THR A 392 0.72 -4.88 -14.45
CA THR A 392 0.04 -5.22 -15.71
C THR A 392 -1.43 -4.78 -15.72
N PRO A 393 -2.02 -4.53 -16.91
CA PRO A 393 -3.39 -4.03 -17.05
C PRO A 393 -4.44 -4.89 -16.36
N MET A 394 -5.44 -4.22 -15.74
CA MET A 394 -6.61 -4.85 -15.11
C MET A 394 -7.38 -5.72 -16.13
N GLN A 395 -7.84 -6.88 -15.67
CA GLN A 395 -8.54 -7.86 -16.49
C GLN A 395 -10.06 -7.75 -16.29
N TRP A 396 -10.71 -6.93 -17.13
CA TRP A 396 -12.16 -6.72 -17.07
C TRP A 396 -12.93 -7.83 -17.77
N ASP A 397 -12.40 -8.34 -18.87
CA ASP A 397 -13.01 -9.39 -19.69
C ASP A 397 -11.95 -10.25 -20.41
N ASP A 398 -12.41 -11.19 -21.26
CA ASP A 398 -11.57 -12.12 -22.02
C ASP A 398 -11.08 -11.60 -23.38
N THR A 399 -11.41 -10.34 -23.73
CA THR A 399 -11.00 -9.75 -25.01
C THR A 399 -9.48 -9.63 -25.13
N ARG A 400 -8.99 -9.27 -26.32
CA ARG A 400 -7.56 -9.20 -26.65
C ARG A 400 -6.76 -8.39 -25.63
N PHE A 401 -7.30 -7.25 -25.18
CA PHE A 401 -6.68 -6.35 -24.21
C PHE A 401 -7.46 -6.29 -22.89
N ALA A 402 -8.15 -7.39 -22.58
CA ALA A 402 -8.85 -7.59 -21.31
C ALA A 402 -9.91 -6.53 -20.97
N GLY A 403 -10.49 -5.85 -21.97
CA GLY A 403 -11.39 -4.71 -21.72
C GLY A 403 -10.71 -3.51 -21.07
N PHE A 404 -9.38 -3.54 -20.94
CA PHE A 404 -8.59 -2.42 -20.44
C PHE A 404 -8.48 -1.31 -21.49
N SER A 405 -8.17 -1.66 -22.74
CA SER A 405 -7.96 -0.73 -23.85
C SER A 405 -8.47 -1.31 -25.17
N GLU A 406 -8.67 -0.45 -26.17
CA GLU A 406 -8.93 -0.84 -27.55
C GLU A 406 -7.65 -0.97 -28.39
N VAL A 407 -6.51 -0.48 -27.87
CA VAL A 407 -5.18 -0.52 -28.50
C VAL A 407 -4.20 -1.32 -27.64
N LYS A 408 -2.97 -1.53 -28.14
CA LYS A 408 -1.93 -2.24 -27.37
C LYS A 408 -1.61 -1.46 -26.09
N PRO A 409 -1.80 -2.07 -24.91
CA PRO A 409 -1.47 -1.44 -23.63
C PRO A 409 0.04 -1.20 -23.45
N TRP A 410 0.38 -0.29 -22.53
CA TRP A 410 1.75 0.06 -22.16
C TRP A 410 2.56 -1.14 -21.61
N LEU A 411 1.91 -2.05 -20.90
CA LEU A 411 2.43 -3.38 -20.55
C LEU A 411 1.54 -4.47 -21.14
N PRO A 412 2.08 -5.64 -21.48
CA PRO A 412 1.28 -6.78 -21.92
C PRO A 412 0.20 -7.19 -20.91
N VAL A 413 -0.99 -7.52 -21.41
CA VAL A 413 -2.04 -8.14 -20.59
C VAL A 413 -1.65 -9.58 -20.27
N ASN A 414 -1.90 -10.01 -19.04
CA ASN A 414 -1.60 -11.37 -18.61
C ASN A 414 -2.39 -12.42 -19.46
N LYS A 415 -1.75 -13.53 -19.77
CA LYS A 415 -2.32 -14.59 -20.62
C LYS A 415 -3.53 -15.26 -20.00
N ASN A 416 -3.63 -15.31 -18.66
CA ASN A 416 -4.73 -15.93 -17.93
C ASN A 416 -6.04 -15.12 -17.98
N ARG A 417 -6.09 -13.95 -18.63
CA ARG A 417 -7.30 -13.12 -18.78
C ARG A 417 -8.51 -13.85 -19.34
N THR A 418 -8.29 -14.94 -20.08
CA THR A 418 -9.37 -15.74 -20.66
C THR A 418 -10.25 -16.43 -19.61
N PHE A 419 -9.77 -16.56 -18.37
CA PHE A 419 -10.50 -17.17 -17.26
C PHE A 419 -10.38 -16.40 -15.95
N VAL A 420 -9.31 -15.60 -15.73
CA VAL A 420 -9.18 -14.68 -14.62
C VAL A 420 -9.57 -13.28 -15.11
N ASN A 421 -10.82 -12.92 -14.98
CA ASN A 421 -11.32 -11.59 -15.32
C ASN A 421 -12.65 -11.29 -14.61
N VAL A 422 -12.99 -10.01 -14.49
CA VAL A 422 -14.19 -9.56 -13.77
C VAL A 422 -15.47 -10.19 -14.33
N ASN A 423 -15.63 -10.25 -15.66
CA ASN A 423 -16.86 -10.78 -16.27
C ASN A 423 -17.06 -12.27 -16.00
N SER A 424 -16.00 -13.08 -16.13
CA SER A 424 -16.04 -14.51 -15.85
C SER A 424 -16.29 -14.78 -14.35
N GLU A 425 -15.61 -14.06 -13.49
CA GLU A 425 -15.71 -14.20 -12.03
C GLU A 425 -17.09 -13.78 -11.49
N LYS A 426 -17.74 -12.76 -12.05
CA LYS A 426 -19.10 -12.34 -11.66
C LYS A 426 -20.11 -13.47 -11.79
N SER A 427 -19.96 -14.30 -12.80
CA SER A 427 -20.90 -15.41 -13.09
C SER A 427 -20.63 -16.67 -12.29
N SER A 428 -19.47 -16.77 -11.63
CA SER A 428 -19.07 -17.96 -10.85
C SER A 428 -19.33 -17.75 -9.35
N PRO A 429 -20.29 -18.46 -8.74
CA PRO A 429 -20.66 -18.24 -7.33
C PRO A 429 -19.51 -18.45 -6.33
N MET A 430 -18.52 -19.28 -6.69
CA MET A 430 -17.38 -19.64 -5.84
C MET A 430 -16.11 -18.88 -6.20
N SER A 431 -16.20 -17.85 -7.05
CA SER A 431 -15.06 -17.07 -7.49
C SER A 431 -14.43 -16.26 -6.35
N MET A 432 -13.20 -15.81 -6.60
CA MET A 432 -12.50 -14.89 -5.71
C MET A 432 -13.28 -13.56 -5.57
N LEU A 433 -13.80 -13.03 -6.69
CA LEU A 433 -14.58 -11.80 -6.75
C LEU A 433 -15.85 -11.87 -5.89
N ASN A 434 -16.62 -12.96 -6.01
CA ASN A 434 -17.83 -13.12 -5.24
C ASN A 434 -17.56 -13.35 -3.74
N LEU A 435 -16.42 -13.97 -3.40
CA LEU A 435 -15.96 -14.05 -2.01
C LEU A 435 -15.63 -12.66 -1.45
N HIS A 436 -14.82 -11.85 -2.16
CA HIS A 436 -14.50 -10.49 -1.74
C HIS A 436 -15.77 -9.66 -1.53
N ARG A 437 -16.67 -9.68 -2.48
CA ARG A 437 -17.95 -8.98 -2.40
C ARG A 437 -18.79 -9.43 -1.19
N ALA A 438 -18.85 -10.72 -0.92
CA ALA A 438 -19.57 -11.25 0.24
C ALA A 438 -18.95 -10.77 1.55
N LEU A 439 -17.62 -10.80 1.67
CA LEU A 439 -16.90 -10.35 2.87
C LEU A 439 -17.01 -8.84 3.09
N LEU A 440 -16.93 -8.02 2.03
CA LEU A 440 -17.13 -6.58 2.10
C LEU A 440 -18.56 -6.25 2.59
N ARG A 441 -19.57 -6.97 2.12
CA ARG A 441 -20.95 -6.84 2.62
C ARG A 441 -21.06 -7.24 4.09
N LEU A 442 -20.43 -8.34 4.51
CA LEU A 442 -20.41 -8.73 5.92
C LEU A 442 -19.78 -7.64 6.81
N ARG A 443 -18.72 -6.98 6.36
CA ARG A 443 -18.13 -5.84 7.10
C ARG A 443 -19.10 -4.68 7.28
N GLN A 444 -19.99 -4.45 6.32
CA GLN A 444 -21.02 -3.41 6.40
C GLN A 444 -22.20 -3.85 7.29
N GLU A 445 -22.62 -5.11 7.17
CA GLU A 445 -23.80 -5.66 7.87
C GLU A 445 -23.50 -5.98 9.35
N PHE A 446 -22.27 -6.38 9.68
CA PHE A 446 -21.86 -6.81 11.02
C PHE A 446 -20.79 -5.91 11.62
N PRO A 447 -21.15 -4.88 12.42
CA PRO A 447 -20.20 -3.95 13.04
C PRO A 447 -19.07 -4.63 13.82
N ILE A 448 -19.32 -5.82 14.37
CA ILE A 448 -18.31 -6.60 15.09
C ILE A 448 -17.08 -6.93 14.23
N ILE A 449 -17.23 -7.04 12.91
CA ILE A 449 -16.10 -7.35 12.00
C ILE A 449 -15.15 -6.15 11.89
N LYS A 450 -15.65 -4.92 11.77
CA LYS A 450 -14.81 -3.72 11.63
C LYS A 450 -14.40 -3.11 12.97
N ASN A 451 -15.28 -3.15 13.98
CA ASN A 451 -15.14 -2.39 15.23
C ASN A 451 -14.88 -3.28 16.47
N GLY A 452 -15.11 -4.61 16.37
CA GLY A 452 -14.88 -5.51 17.48
C GLY A 452 -13.39 -5.61 17.84
N THR A 453 -13.11 -5.90 19.11
CA THR A 453 -11.74 -6.27 19.53
C THR A 453 -11.27 -7.52 18.81
N LEU A 454 -9.98 -7.75 18.75
CA LEU A 454 -9.38 -8.96 18.19
C LEU A 454 -8.49 -9.62 19.24
N ASN A 455 -8.69 -10.90 19.44
CA ASN A 455 -7.85 -11.74 20.30
C ASN A 455 -7.54 -13.03 19.56
N ILE A 456 -6.29 -13.45 19.58
CA ILE A 456 -5.90 -14.73 18.98
C ILE A 456 -6.35 -15.88 19.91
N VAL A 457 -7.02 -16.85 19.31
CA VAL A 457 -7.34 -18.13 19.96
C VAL A 457 -6.21 -19.09 19.62
N SER A 458 -5.37 -19.40 20.61
CA SER A 458 -4.13 -20.16 20.40
C SER A 458 -4.39 -21.59 19.92
N GLY A 459 -3.35 -22.22 19.37
CA GLY A 459 -3.37 -23.64 18.99
C GLY A 459 -3.70 -24.57 20.17
N THR A 460 -3.43 -24.18 21.42
CA THR A 460 -3.86 -24.89 22.63
C THR A 460 -5.37 -24.87 22.83
N ASP A 461 -6.03 -23.77 22.49
CA ASP A 461 -7.48 -23.62 22.62
C ASP A 461 -8.25 -24.35 21.51
N THR A 462 -7.68 -24.38 20.30
CA THR A 462 -8.21 -25.16 19.17
C THR A 462 -7.74 -26.61 19.18
N GLY A 463 -6.67 -26.92 19.90
CA GLY A 463 -6.01 -28.22 19.90
C GLY A 463 -5.25 -28.53 18.58
N ASN A 464 -4.98 -27.50 17.75
CA ASN A 464 -4.34 -27.69 16.43
C ASN A 464 -3.48 -26.48 16.03
N GLY A 465 -2.17 -26.65 15.95
CA GLY A 465 -1.20 -25.60 15.61
C GLY A 465 -1.25 -25.10 14.16
N PHE A 466 -1.98 -25.76 13.26
CA PHE A 466 -2.19 -25.30 11.90
C PHE A 466 -3.40 -24.37 11.75
N ILE A 467 -4.19 -24.20 12.79
CA ILE A 467 -5.38 -23.36 12.77
C ILE A 467 -5.07 -22.02 13.44
N LEU A 468 -5.13 -20.95 12.68
CA LEU A 468 -5.25 -19.60 13.23
C LEU A 468 -6.71 -19.37 13.62
N GLY A 469 -6.95 -19.22 14.91
CA GLY A 469 -8.25 -18.83 15.46
C GLY A 469 -8.21 -17.37 15.91
N ILE A 470 -9.23 -16.62 15.56
CA ILE A 470 -9.42 -15.22 15.97
C ILE A 470 -10.79 -15.08 16.60
N LYS A 471 -10.86 -14.53 17.81
CA LYS A 471 -12.09 -14.11 18.47
C LYS A 471 -12.27 -12.60 18.27
N ARG A 472 -13.47 -12.22 17.84
CA ARG A 472 -13.91 -10.82 17.77
C ARG A 472 -15.02 -10.60 18.81
N GLU A 473 -15.01 -9.46 19.49
CA GLU A 473 -16.03 -9.11 20.49
C GLU A 473 -16.48 -7.66 20.33
N LEU A 474 -17.80 -7.45 20.36
CA LEU A 474 -18.43 -6.13 20.39
C LEU A 474 -19.67 -6.17 21.29
N GLY A 475 -19.58 -5.62 22.48
CA GLY A 475 -20.64 -5.71 23.46
C GLY A 475 -20.90 -7.18 23.88
N ARG A 476 -22.09 -7.72 23.52
CA ARG A 476 -22.46 -9.12 23.78
C ARG A 476 -22.26 -10.04 22.58
N GLU A 477 -22.00 -9.47 21.42
CA GLU A 477 -21.77 -10.24 20.19
C GLU A 477 -20.36 -10.82 20.19
N ARG A 478 -20.22 -12.04 19.68
CA ARG A 478 -18.94 -12.72 19.46
C ARG A 478 -18.92 -13.30 18.06
N ALA A 479 -17.77 -13.20 17.41
CA ALA A 479 -17.50 -13.91 16.17
C ALA A 479 -16.17 -14.63 16.27
N TYR A 480 -16.07 -15.78 15.60
CA TYR A 480 -14.85 -16.57 15.52
C TYR A 480 -14.47 -16.76 14.05
N ILE A 481 -13.22 -16.49 13.75
CA ILE A 481 -12.63 -16.67 12.43
C ILE A 481 -11.59 -17.77 12.59
N PHE A 482 -11.65 -18.79 11.76
CA PHE A 482 -10.67 -19.86 11.73
C PHE A 482 -10.10 -20.00 10.33
N ILE A 483 -8.77 -20.13 10.24
CA ILE A 483 -8.07 -20.31 8.98
C ILE A 483 -7.12 -21.49 9.12
N ASN A 484 -7.23 -22.43 8.19
CA ASN A 484 -6.32 -23.56 8.09
C ASN A 484 -5.08 -23.18 7.25
N PHE A 485 -3.93 -23.21 7.87
CA PHE A 485 -2.63 -22.93 7.25
C PHE A 485 -1.97 -24.18 6.63
N ALA A 486 -2.52 -25.38 6.88
CA ALA A 486 -2.06 -26.61 6.23
C ALA A 486 -2.67 -26.78 4.83
N ASP A 487 -2.05 -27.60 4.01
CA ASP A 487 -2.54 -28.04 2.69
C ASP A 487 -3.61 -29.14 2.78
N ALA A 488 -3.70 -29.81 3.93
CA ALA A 488 -4.63 -30.89 4.21
C ALA A 488 -5.78 -30.45 5.12
N PRO A 489 -6.94 -31.13 5.11
CA PRO A 489 -8.03 -30.87 6.03
C PRO A 489 -7.57 -30.98 7.49
N GLN A 490 -8.02 -30.05 8.32
CA GLN A 490 -7.71 -30.01 9.74
C GLN A 490 -9.00 -30.04 10.56
N SER A 491 -8.97 -30.85 11.65
CA SER A 491 -10.05 -30.91 12.64
C SER A 491 -9.62 -30.20 13.93
N PHE A 492 -10.52 -29.44 14.50
CA PHE A 492 -10.26 -28.66 15.71
C PHE A 492 -11.54 -28.41 16.51
N SER A 493 -11.39 -28.05 17.78
CA SER A 493 -12.51 -27.68 18.64
C SER A 493 -12.86 -26.21 18.48
N ILE A 494 -14.14 -25.87 18.27
CA ILE A 494 -14.63 -24.50 18.32
C ILE A 494 -15.06 -24.15 19.76
N PRO A 495 -14.75 -22.94 20.27
CA PRO A 495 -15.07 -22.54 21.63
C PRO A 495 -16.57 -22.53 21.92
N GLU A 496 -17.36 -22.11 20.95
CA GLU A 496 -18.81 -21.97 21.03
C GLU A 496 -19.49 -22.35 19.71
N ASN A 497 -20.72 -22.86 19.84
CA ASN A 497 -21.55 -23.09 18.65
C ASN A 497 -22.03 -21.73 18.09
N GLY A 498 -21.94 -21.57 16.79
CA GLY A 498 -22.36 -20.36 16.08
C GLY A 498 -22.93 -20.65 14.71
N ARG A 499 -23.51 -19.63 14.09
CA ARG A 499 -23.95 -19.66 12.70
C ARG A 499 -22.80 -19.28 11.78
N ILE A 500 -22.53 -20.11 10.78
CA ILE A 500 -21.54 -19.77 9.74
C ILE A 500 -22.06 -18.60 8.93
N LEU A 501 -21.25 -17.52 8.81
CA LEU A 501 -21.55 -16.36 7.98
C LEU A 501 -20.95 -16.49 6.58
N ALA A 502 -19.69 -16.94 6.51
CA ALA A 502 -18.98 -17.14 5.24
C ALA A 502 -17.87 -18.19 5.39
N SER A 503 -17.45 -18.72 4.29
CA SER A 503 -16.26 -19.56 4.15
C SER A 503 -15.67 -19.43 2.76
N THR A 504 -14.37 -19.65 2.65
CA THR A 504 -13.68 -19.75 1.35
C THR A 504 -14.11 -21.01 0.56
N HIS A 505 -14.55 -22.08 1.26
CA HIS A 505 -14.94 -23.37 0.70
C HIS A 505 -16.20 -23.92 1.38
N PRO A 506 -17.36 -23.26 1.26
CA PRO A 506 -18.55 -23.62 2.03
C PRO A 506 -19.08 -25.04 1.78
N GLN A 507 -18.83 -25.61 0.61
CA GLN A 507 -19.29 -26.95 0.22
C GLN A 507 -18.54 -28.10 0.93
N TYR A 508 -17.42 -27.81 1.59
CA TYR A 508 -16.55 -28.82 2.21
C TYR A 508 -16.45 -28.69 3.74
N LEU A 509 -17.29 -27.86 4.36
CA LEU A 509 -17.30 -27.69 5.80
C LEU A 509 -18.03 -28.85 6.48
N LEU A 510 -17.43 -29.43 7.51
CA LEU A 510 -18.06 -30.46 8.35
C LEU A 510 -18.14 -29.97 9.80
N LEU A 511 -19.36 -29.84 10.30
CA LEU A 511 -19.66 -29.64 11.73
C LEU A 511 -19.99 -31.00 12.33
N GLY A 512 -19.10 -31.49 13.21
CA GLY A 512 -19.27 -32.72 13.96
C GLY A 512 -20.08 -32.50 15.25
N LYS A 513 -20.30 -33.60 15.99
CA LYS A 513 -20.81 -33.55 17.37
C LYS A 513 -19.73 -32.94 18.27
N ASP A 514 -20.15 -32.43 19.44
CA ASP A 514 -19.25 -31.92 20.49
C ASP A 514 -18.33 -30.76 20.08
N ARG A 515 -18.83 -29.83 19.24
CA ARG A 515 -18.09 -28.64 18.78
C ARG A 515 -16.82 -28.94 18.01
N GLN A 516 -16.76 -30.07 17.34
CA GLN A 516 -15.69 -30.38 16.39
C GLN A 516 -16.01 -29.80 15.02
N MET A 517 -15.05 -29.10 14.43
CA MET A 517 -15.13 -28.59 13.07
C MET A 517 -13.96 -29.14 12.25
N THR A 518 -14.24 -29.53 11.03
CA THR A 518 -13.21 -29.89 10.04
C THR A 518 -13.33 -28.97 8.84
N ILE A 519 -12.22 -28.33 8.47
CA ILE A 519 -12.14 -27.43 7.31
C ILE A 519 -11.02 -27.89 6.35
N PRO A 520 -11.22 -27.74 5.04
CA PRO A 520 -10.21 -28.08 4.02
C PRO A 520 -8.88 -27.36 4.22
N GLY A 521 -7.85 -27.81 3.49
CA GLY A 521 -6.59 -27.09 3.38
C GLY A 521 -6.80 -25.65 2.89
N TYR A 522 -6.08 -24.69 3.45
CA TYR A 522 -6.15 -23.26 3.14
C TYR A 522 -7.56 -22.65 3.23
N CYS A 523 -8.45 -23.27 3.99
CA CYS A 523 -9.82 -22.78 4.15
C CYS A 523 -9.94 -21.80 5.29
N GLY A 524 -10.69 -20.72 5.06
CA GLY A 524 -11.16 -19.79 6.08
C GLY A 524 -12.66 -19.95 6.34
N VAL A 525 -13.09 -19.79 7.59
CA VAL A 525 -14.49 -19.77 8.00
C VAL A 525 -14.73 -18.72 9.09
N ILE A 526 -15.86 -18.03 9.04
CA ILE A 526 -16.32 -17.13 10.10
C ILE A 526 -17.65 -17.61 10.66
N LEU A 527 -17.74 -17.63 12.00
CA LEU A 527 -18.92 -17.96 12.79
C LEU A 527 -19.36 -16.73 13.60
N ILE A 528 -20.67 -16.53 13.76
CA ILE A 528 -21.22 -15.56 14.74
C ILE A 528 -21.98 -16.28 15.83
N VAL A 529 -21.83 -15.80 17.08
CA VAL A 529 -22.46 -16.33 18.29
C VAL A 529 -23.26 -15.22 18.95
N GLY A 530 -24.49 -15.52 19.37
CA GLY A 530 -25.27 -14.62 20.24
C GLY A 530 -26.01 -13.50 19.50
N SER A 531 -26.46 -13.72 18.28
CA SER A 531 -27.44 -12.86 17.60
C SER A 531 -28.87 -13.32 17.87
#